data_3f1d62f14d383f26d4e770edd1d37c23
#
_entry.id   3f1d62f14d383f26d4e770edd1d37c23
#
_cell.length_a   1.000
_cell.length_b   1.000
_cell.length_c   1.000
_cell.angle_alpha   90.00
_cell.angle_beta   90.00
_cell.angle_gamma   90.00
#
_symmetry.space_group_name_H-M   'P 1'
#
loop_
_entity.id
_entity.type
_entity.pdbx_description
1 polymer ?
#
loop_
_entity_poly.entity_id
_entity_poly.type
_entity_poly.pdbx_seq_one_letter_code
_entity_poly.pdbx_strand_id
1 'polypeptide(L)'
;MRLCTLASGSSGNSLFIETRHSRLLVDAGISYRKIRKKLKSIDVDVSEIDAVIITHEHSDHAQAVPQFRQPVYVANSISNLWSNEPEFIKVFHAGKTFVINEITVTPFPVPHDAVDPVGFILESDGVKFGIVTDIGVNTRLVTERLKGLNAVVIEFNHDERMLIDSDYPWHLKQRIKSRLGHLSNGEASSLLCSILHNDLESVVLAHLSKINNSPQRAYESASSALSNSGYRNIKINIAPRDKIGDIIEL
;
A
#
# COMPACT_ATOMS: atom_id res chain seq x y z
N MET A 1 7.53 -14.36 -6.03
CA MET A 1 7.63 -13.09 -5.25
C MET A 1 7.05 -13.33 -3.86
N ARG A 2 7.70 -12.82 -2.79
CA ARG A 2 7.21 -12.94 -1.40
C ARG A 2 6.92 -11.54 -0.86
N LEU A 3 5.81 -11.37 -0.15
CA LEU A 3 5.45 -10.08 0.44
C LEU A 3 4.96 -10.26 1.87
N CYS A 4 5.20 -9.24 2.71
CA CYS A 4 4.80 -9.24 4.11
C CYS A 4 4.53 -7.81 4.58
N THR A 5 3.33 -7.56 5.07
CA THR A 5 2.99 -6.26 5.68
C THR A 5 3.68 -6.12 7.02
N LEU A 6 4.57 -5.16 7.16
CA LEU A 6 5.21 -4.85 8.44
C LEU A 6 4.30 -4.01 9.34
N ALA A 7 3.56 -3.06 8.77
CA ALA A 7 2.54 -2.25 9.44
C ALA A 7 1.57 -1.67 8.41
N SER A 8 0.32 -1.39 8.81
CA SER A 8 -0.67 -0.78 7.92
C SER A 8 -1.70 0.05 8.68
N GLY A 9 -1.92 1.29 8.25
CA GLY A 9 -2.90 2.25 8.79
C GLY A 9 -2.28 3.57 9.21
N SER A 10 -3.08 4.53 9.65
CA SER A 10 -2.69 5.92 10.00
C SER A 10 -1.60 6.07 11.07
N SER A 11 -1.15 4.98 11.70
CA SER A 11 -0.02 4.98 12.64
C SER A 11 1.31 4.60 12.00
N GLY A 12 1.29 4.25 10.72
CA GLY A 12 2.45 3.96 9.89
C GLY A 12 2.26 2.74 9.01
N ASN A 13 2.75 2.88 7.78
CA ASN A 13 2.68 1.88 6.73
C ASN A 13 4.10 1.45 6.35
N SER A 14 4.28 0.15 6.14
CA SER A 14 5.50 -0.41 5.56
C SER A 14 5.21 -1.83 5.09
N LEU A 15 5.56 -2.12 3.85
CA LEU A 15 5.39 -3.41 3.22
C LEU A 15 6.76 -3.91 2.75
N PHE A 16 7.11 -5.12 3.13
CA PHE A 16 8.30 -5.81 2.65
C PHE A 16 7.96 -6.64 1.42
N ILE A 17 8.84 -6.60 0.42
CA ILE A 17 8.74 -7.37 -0.82
C ILE A 17 10.09 -8.00 -1.09
N GLU A 18 10.08 -9.28 -1.41
CA GLU A 18 11.27 -10.05 -1.77
C GLU A 18 11.04 -10.81 -3.06
N THR A 19 12.00 -10.72 -3.95
CA THR A 19 12.11 -11.53 -5.15
C THR A 19 13.30 -12.48 -5.02
N ARG A 20 13.73 -13.08 -6.10
CA ARG A 20 14.88 -13.99 -6.08
C ARG A 20 16.19 -13.27 -5.71
N HIS A 21 16.34 -12.01 -6.12
CA HIS A 21 17.61 -11.28 -5.99
C HIS A 21 17.46 -9.91 -5.31
N SER A 22 16.23 -9.48 -4.99
CA SER A 22 15.97 -8.14 -4.46
C SER A 22 15.02 -8.13 -3.28
N ARG A 23 15.28 -7.20 -2.36
CA ARG A 23 14.46 -6.90 -1.19
C ARG A 23 14.10 -5.43 -1.16
N LEU A 24 12.83 -5.11 -1.23
CA LEU A 24 12.32 -3.74 -1.21
C LEU A 24 11.45 -3.49 0.01
N LEU A 25 11.42 -2.24 0.43
CA LEU A 25 10.33 -1.72 1.26
C LEU A 25 9.48 -0.76 0.43
N VAL A 26 8.17 -0.91 0.55
CA VAL A 26 7.21 0.11 0.12
C VAL A 26 6.73 0.81 1.38
N ASP A 27 7.01 2.09 1.44
CA ASP A 27 6.84 2.97 2.58
C ASP A 27 7.69 2.62 3.83
N ALA A 28 7.98 3.65 4.58
CA ALA A 28 8.77 3.62 5.80
C ALA A 28 8.10 4.48 6.89
N GLY A 29 6.80 4.30 7.07
CA GLY A 29 5.94 5.13 7.91
C GLY A 29 5.96 4.79 9.40
N ILE A 30 6.66 3.75 9.81
CA ILE A 30 6.94 3.45 11.21
C ILE A 30 8.41 3.72 11.53
N SER A 31 8.75 3.90 12.82
CA SER A 31 10.14 4.20 13.18
C SER A 31 11.11 3.14 12.64
N TYR A 32 12.29 3.56 12.21
CA TYR A 32 13.36 2.69 11.71
C TYR A 32 13.67 1.51 12.65
N ARG A 33 13.64 1.76 13.97
CA ARG A 33 13.80 0.71 14.99
C ARG A 33 12.71 -0.36 14.89
N LYS A 34 11.45 0.04 14.63
CA LYS A 34 10.34 -0.90 14.45
C LYS A 34 10.48 -1.68 13.14
N ILE A 35 10.84 -1.02 12.03
CA ILE A 35 11.12 -1.68 10.74
C ILE A 35 12.17 -2.76 10.94
N ARG A 36 13.33 -2.40 11.50
CA ARG A 36 14.43 -3.32 11.77
C ARG A 36 14.03 -4.53 12.62
N LYS A 37 13.24 -4.30 13.69
CA LYS A 37 12.75 -5.37 14.55
C LYS A 37 11.81 -6.32 13.81
N LYS A 38 10.92 -5.77 12.98
CA LYS A 38 9.92 -6.55 12.23
C LYS A 38 10.57 -7.33 11.08
N LEU A 39 11.50 -6.76 10.36
CA LEU A 39 12.30 -7.48 9.35
C LEU A 39 13.04 -8.65 9.99
N LYS A 40 13.69 -8.43 11.14
CA LYS A 40 14.40 -9.50 11.85
C LYS A 40 13.49 -10.65 12.28
N SER A 41 12.21 -10.41 12.53
CA SER A 41 11.28 -11.49 12.89
C SER A 41 10.80 -12.34 11.70
N ILE A 42 11.21 -11.97 10.48
CA ILE A 42 11.07 -12.75 9.24
C ILE A 42 12.44 -13.11 8.65
N ASP A 43 13.47 -13.14 9.50
CA ASP A 43 14.85 -13.51 9.16
C ASP A 43 15.51 -12.61 8.10
N VAL A 44 15.15 -11.32 8.06
CA VAL A 44 15.74 -10.31 7.18
C VAL A 44 16.45 -9.25 8.03
N ASP A 45 17.71 -8.94 7.71
CA ASP A 45 18.36 -7.75 8.28
C ASP A 45 18.04 -6.52 7.43
N VAL A 46 17.89 -5.35 8.08
CA VAL A 46 17.59 -4.11 7.38
C VAL A 46 18.69 -3.68 6.40
N SER A 47 19.93 -4.13 6.62
CA SER A 47 21.05 -3.90 5.69
C SER A 47 20.92 -4.68 4.38
N GLU A 48 20.07 -5.69 4.33
CA GLU A 48 19.79 -6.49 3.13
C GLU A 48 18.68 -5.89 2.26
N ILE A 49 18.11 -4.76 2.67
CA ILE A 49 17.15 -4.00 1.84
C ILE A 49 17.92 -3.28 0.74
N ASP A 50 17.58 -3.53 -0.50
CA ASP A 50 18.20 -2.92 -1.66
C ASP A 50 17.70 -1.50 -1.91
N ALA A 51 16.41 -1.26 -1.66
CA ALA A 51 15.82 0.06 -1.82
C ALA A 51 14.51 0.22 -1.03
N VAL A 52 14.15 1.48 -0.80
CA VAL A 52 12.84 1.89 -0.28
C VAL A 52 12.14 2.70 -1.36
N ILE A 53 10.86 2.45 -1.63
CA ILE A 53 10.03 3.26 -2.52
C ILE A 53 8.90 3.89 -1.71
N ILE A 54 8.66 5.18 -1.89
CA ILE A 54 7.70 5.95 -1.08
C ILE A 54 6.50 6.33 -1.94
N THR A 55 5.30 6.04 -1.45
CA THR A 55 4.04 6.37 -2.13
C THR A 55 3.75 7.86 -2.09
N HIS A 56 3.98 8.52 -0.96
CA HIS A 56 3.81 9.95 -0.75
C HIS A 56 4.49 10.42 0.56
N GLU A 57 4.49 11.73 0.81
CA GLU A 57 5.27 12.38 1.86
C GLU A 57 4.67 12.33 3.27
N HIS A 58 3.45 11.87 3.47
CA HIS A 58 2.84 11.83 4.80
C HIS A 58 3.70 11.04 5.79
N SER A 59 3.70 11.48 7.04
CA SER A 59 4.60 10.93 8.06
C SER A 59 4.38 9.44 8.32
N ASP A 60 3.16 8.95 8.18
CA ASP A 60 2.81 7.54 8.29
C ASP A 60 3.21 6.69 7.06
N HIS A 61 3.88 7.30 6.07
CA HIS A 61 4.51 6.63 4.92
C HIS A 61 6.01 6.90 4.82
N ALA A 62 6.51 8.03 5.33
CA ALA A 62 7.88 8.48 5.09
C ALA A 62 8.69 8.78 6.37
N GLN A 63 8.16 8.55 7.58
CA GLN A 63 8.79 8.92 8.87
C GLN A 63 10.24 8.45 9.00
N ALA A 64 10.56 7.25 8.54
CA ALA A 64 11.90 6.67 8.72
C ALA A 64 12.85 6.95 7.56
N VAL A 65 12.45 7.67 6.52
CA VAL A 65 13.31 7.96 5.35
C VAL A 65 14.68 8.51 5.74
N PRO A 66 14.82 9.47 6.67
CA PRO A 66 16.13 10.03 7.02
C PRO A 66 17.12 9.04 7.66
N GLN A 67 16.63 7.89 8.13
CA GLN A 67 17.49 6.88 8.77
C GLN A 67 18.02 5.82 7.80
N PHE A 68 17.47 5.75 6.59
CA PHE A 68 17.94 4.80 5.58
C PHE A 68 19.25 5.29 4.93
N ARG A 69 20.13 4.34 4.61
CA ARG A 69 21.35 4.54 3.85
C ARG A 69 21.32 3.82 2.50
N GLN A 70 20.28 3.04 2.30
CA GLN A 70 19.93 2.44 1.01
C GLN A 70 19.25 3.49 0.11
N PRO A 71 19.23 3.30 -1.21
CA PRO A 71 18.47 4.16 -2.13
C PRO A 71 16.99 4.27 -1.71
N VAL A 72 16.50 5.50 -1.57
CA VAL A 72 15.10 5.81 -1.30
C VAL A 72 14.52 6.52 -2.52
N TYR A 73 13.57 5.87 -3.18
CA TYR A 73 12.91 6.41 -4.37
C TYR A 73 11.66 7.19 -3.97
N VAL A 74 11.62 8.45 -4.36
CA VAL A 74 10.51 9.38 -4.06
C VAL A 74 10.04 10.08 -5.34
N ALA A 75 8.79 10.52 -5.38
CA ALA A 75 8.31 11.34 -6.49
C ALA A 75 9.14 12.64 -6.58
N ASN A 76 9.45 13.09 -7.81
CA ASN A 76 10.29 14.27 -8.03
C ASN A 76 9.76 15.51 -7.29
N SER A 77 8.46 15.66 -7.21
CA SER A 77 7.77 16.80 -6.59
C SER A 77 8.03 16.94 -5.09
N ILE A 78 8.38 15.85 -4.40
CA ILE A 78 8.60 15.81 -2.95
C ILE A 78 10.08 15.58 -2.58
N SER A 79 10.97 15.46 -3.55
CA SER A 79 12.39 15.14 -3.33
C SER A 79 13.10 16.19 -2.43
N ASN A 80 12.68 17.44 -2.49
CA ASN A 80 13.23 18.54 -1.69
C ASN A 80 13.00 18.39 -0.17
N LEU A 81 12.05 17.58 0.25
CA LEU A 81 11.79 17.32 1.67
C LEU A 81 12.97 16.63 2.37
N TRP A 82 13.82 15.95 1.60
CA TRP A 82 15.02 15.25 2.08
C TRP A 82 16.31 15.80 1.45
N SER A 83 16.36 17.09 1.16
CA SER A 83 17.51 17.77 0.55
C SER A 83 18.80 17.67 1.38
N ASN A 84 18.70 17.38 2.68
CA ASN A 84 19.87 17.15 3.55
C ASN A 84 20.49 15.75 3.42
N GLU A 85 19.85 14.82 2.67
CA GLU A 85 20.28 13.45 2.46
C GLU A 85 20.34 13.10 0.95
N PRO A 86 20.93 13.95 0.09
CA PRO A 86 20.81 13.86 -1.37
C PRO A 86 21.44 12.58 -1.95
N GLU A 87 22.39 11.96 -1.27
CA GLU A 87 23.11 10.79 -1.76
C GLU A 87 22.21 9.55 -1.90
N PHE A 88 21.24 9.41 -1.01
CA PHE A 88 20.37 8.25 -0.96
C PHE A 88 19.03 8.48 -1.68
N ILE A 89 18.66 9.71 -1.93
CA ILE A 89 17.40 10.03 -2.61
C ILE A 89 17.54 9.83 -4.12
N LYS A 90 16.67 9.00 -4.65
CA LYS A 90 16.47 8.77 -6.07
C LYS A 90 15.09 9.26 -6.47
N VAL A 91 14.97 9.91 -7.60
CA VAL A 91 13.68 10.47 -8.03
C VAL A 91 13.03 9.63 -9.11
N PHE A 92 11.71 9.51 -9.03
CA PHE A 92 10.89 8.98 -10.10
C PHE A 92 9.80 10.00 -10.50
N HIS A 93 9.14 9.73 -11.62
CA HIS A 93 7.98 10.50 -12.09
C HIS A 93 6.77 9.59 -12.17
N ALA A 94 5.63 10.03 -11.67
CA ALA A 94 4.38 9.30 -11.81
C ALA A 94 4.09 8.98 -13.29
N GLY A 95 3.71 7.74 -13.57
CA GLY A 95 3.47 7.24 -14.92
C GLY A 95 4.70 6.81 -15.71
N LYS A 96 5.93 7.05 -15.22
CA LYS A 96 7.16 6.57 -15.86
C LYS A 96 7.74 5.38 -15.12
N THR A 97 7.82 4.27 -15.80
CA THR A 97 8.41 3.02 -15.28
C THR A 97 9.92 3.18 -15.07
N PHE A 98 10.44 2.60 -14.00
CA PHE A 98 11.86 2.46 -13.72
C PHE A 98 12.16 1.05 -13.19
N VAL A 99 13.44 0.71 -13.04
CA VAL A 99 13.88 -0.62 -12.64
C VAL A 99 14.75 -0.53 -11.40
N ILE A 100 14.54 -1.43 -10.45
CA ILE A 100 15.41 -1.68 -9.30
C ILE A 100 15.83 -3.14 -9.38
N ASN A 101 17.10 -3.38 -9.71
CA ASN A 101 17.63 -4.70 -10.01
C ASN A 101 16.76 -5.40 -11.09
N GLU A 102 16.10 -6.52 -10.76
CA GLU A 102 15.19 -7.23 -11.67
C GLU A 102 13.72 -6.80 -11.55
N ILE A 103 13.40 -5.89 -10.63
CA ILE A 103 12.01 -5.47 -10.39
C ILE A 103 11.69 -4.26 -11.26
N THR A 104 10.73 -4.40 -12.14
CA THR A 104 10.12 -3.28 -12.87
C THR A 104 9.09 -2.60 -11.98
N VAL A 105 9.26 -1.30 -11.72
CA VAL A 105 8.39 -0.47 -10.88
C VAL A 105 7.66 0.54 -11.75
N THR A 106 6.33 0.48 -11.75
CA THR A 106 5.48 1.45 -12.48
C THR A 106 4.64 2.24 -11.48
N PRO A 107 5.05 3.48 -11.12
CA PRO A 107 4.23 4.37 -10.31
C PRO A 107 3.05 4.91 -11.12
N PHE A 108 1.89 5.00 -10.52
CA PHE A 108 0.70 5.62 -11.13
C PHE A 108 0.01 6.56 -10.15
N PRO A 109 -0.47 7.74 -10.59
CA PRO A 109 -1.07 8.72 -9.71
C PRO A 109 -2.38 8.21 -9.11
N VAL A 110 -2.60 8.52 -7.83
CA VAL A 110 -3.83 8.24 -7.09
C VAL A 110 -4.43 9.53 -6.52
N PRO A 111 -5.75 9.67 -6.42
CA PRO A 111 -6.38 10.84 -5.78
C PRO A 111 -6.23 10.77 -4.26
N HIS A 112 -5.36 11.60 -3.70
CA HIS A 112 -5.19 11.77 -2.26
C HIS A 112 -4.74 13.19 -1.92
N ASP A 113 -4.88 13.63 -0.67
CA ASP A 113 -4.51 14.96 -0.20
C ASP A 113 -3.00 15.09 0.12
N ALA A 114 -2.16 14.66 -0.82
CA ALA A 114 -0.71 14.74 -0.80
C ALA A 114 -0.18 15.46 -2.06
N VAL A 115 1.13 15.73 -2.12
CA VAL A 115 1.71 16.54 -3.23
C VAL A 115 1.72 15.78 -4.56
N ASP A 116 2.12 14.52 -4.56
CA ASP A 116 2.23 13.68 -5.78
C ASP A 116 2.07 12.20 -5.41
N PRO A 117 0.88 11.83 -4.88
CA PRO A 117 0.66 10.50 -4.35
C PRO A 117 0.54 9.47 -5.46
N VAL A 118 1.19 8.32 -5.27
CA VAL A 118 1.21 7.22 -6.23
C VAL A 118 0.86 5.88 -5.61
N GLY A 119 0.21 5.01 -6.40
CA GLY A 119 0.27 3.58 -6.23
C GLY A 119 1.40 2.99 -7.08
N PHE A 120 1.74 1.73 -6.85
CA PHE A 120 2.80 1.04 -7.58
C PHE A 120 2.29 -0.27 -8.18
N ILE A 121 2.76 -0.57 -9.39
CA ILE A 121 2.79 -1.92 -9.93
C ILE A 121 4.24 -2.38 -9.91
N LEU A 122 4.50 -3.55 -9.33
CA LEU A 122 5.78 -4.22 -9.28
C LEU A 122 5.71 -5.49 -10.11
N GLU A 123 6.68 -5.69 -10.99
CA GLU A 123 6.73 -6.87 -11.84
C GLU A 123 8.12 -7.48 -11.81
N SER A 124 8.19 -8.80 -11.55
CA SER A 124 9.40 -9.60 -11.59
C SER A 124 9.04 -11.06 -11.90
N ASP A 125 9.82 -11.73 -12.76
CA ASP A 125 9.66 -13.14 -13.13
C ASP A 125 8.23 -13.51 -13.57
N GLY A 126 7.54 -12.59 -14.27
CA GLY A 126 6.17 -12.79 -14.76
C GLY A 126 5.07 -12.60 -13.70
N VAL A 127 5.43 -12.34 -12.45
CA VAL A 127 4.48 -12.02 -11.36
C VAL A 127 4.27 -10.51 -11.30
N LYS A 128 2.99 -10.09 -11.28
CA LYS A 128 2.58 -8.68 -11.14
C LYS A 128 1.86 -8.45 -9.82
N PHE A 129 2.33 -7.47 -9.08
CA PHE A 129 1.80 -7.11 -7.77
C PHE A 129 1.46 -5.62 -7.72
N GLY A 130 0.26 -5.29 -7.26
CA GLY A 130 -0.23 -3.92 -7.15
C GLY A 130 -0.32 -3.44 -5.71
N ILE A 131 -0.03 -2.15 -5.48
CA ILE A 131 -0.19 -1.48 -4.18
C ILE A 131 -0.96 -0.20 -4.41
N VAL A 132 -2.10 -0.06 -3.74
CA VAL A 132 -2.93 1.15 -3.76
C VAL A 132 -3.54 1.38 -2.38
N THR A 133 -2.94 2.28 -1.63
CA THR A 133 -3.43 2.80 -0.35
C THR A 133 -3.56 4.31 -0.46
N ASP A 134 -4.25 4.91 0.49
CA ASP A 134 -4.47 6.36 0.51
C ASP A 134 -5.07 6.87 -0.80
N ILE A 135 -6.25 6.38 -1.08
CA ILE A 135 -6.99 6.69 -2.29
C ILE A 135 -8.42 7.13 -1.95
N GLY A 136 -8.77 8.36 -2.32
CA GLY A 136 -10.07 8.94 -2.00
C GLY A 136 -11.20 8.57 -2.97
N VAL A 137 -10.87 8.17 -4.19
CA VAL A 137 -11.87 7.74 -5.18
C VAL A 137 -11.24 6.82 -6.23
N ASN A 138 -11.98 5.79 -6.61
CA ASN A 138 -11.60 4.95 -7.74
C ASN A 138 -11.73 5.74 -9.06
N THR A 139 -10.63 5.90 -9.77
CA THR A 139 -10.61 6.48 -11.11
C THR A 139 -10.42 5.41 -12.18
N ARG A 140 -10.83 5.71 -13.42
CA ARG A 140 -10.58 4.81 -14.55
C ARG A 140 -9.09 4.44 -14.67
N LEU A 141 -8.18 5.39 -14.44
CA LEU A 141 -6.74 5.14 -14.47
C LEU A 141 -6.34 4.10 -13.43
N VAL A 142 -6.77 4.25 -12.18
CA VAL A 142 -6.49 3.29 -11.10
C VAL A 142 -7.01 1.90 -11.47
N THR A 143 -8.27 1.81 -11.89
CA THR A 143 -8.85 0.52 -12.32
C THR A 143 -8.03 -0.13 -13.44
N GLU A 144 -7.67 0.62 -14.49
CA GLU A 144 -6.91 0.07 -15.61
C GLU A 144 -5.50 -0.38 -15.20
N ARG A 145 -4.85 0.33 -14.26
CA ARG A 145 -3.52 -0.05 -13.74
C ARG A 145 -3.55 -1.31 -12.90
N LEU A 146 -4.65 -1.55 -12.17
CA LEU A 146 -4.78 -2.71 -11.28
C LEU A 146 -5.31 -3.96 -11.99
N LYS A 147 -5.56 -3.94 -13.28
CA LYS A 147 -5.94 -5.14 -14.05
C LYS A 147 -4.75 -6.04 -14.32
N GLY A 148 -4.99 -7.35 -14.35
CA GLY A 148 -3.98 -8.36 -14.71
C GLY A 148 -2.92 -8.59 -13.64
N LEU A 149 -3.24 -8.38 -12.36
CA LEU A 149 -2.34 -8.60 -11.22
C LEU A 149 -2.51 -10.01 -10.64
N ASN A 150 -1.42 -10.61 -10.17
CA ASN A 150 -1.47 -11.85 -9.40
C ASN A 150 -1.86 -11.59 -7.93
N ALA A 151 -1.48 -10.43 -7.38
CA ALA A 151 -1.94 -10.00 -6.08
C ALA A 151 -2.04 -8.47 -5.98
N VAL A 152 -2.83 -7.99 -5.01
CA VAL A 152 -3.00 -6.56 -4.76
C VAL A 152 -3.10 -6.25 -3.27
N VAL A 153 -2.39 -5.22 -2.82
CA VAL A 153 -2.68 -4.51 -1.56
C VAL A 153 -3.59 -3.34 -1.89
N ILE A 154 -4.78 -3.35 -1.32
CA ILE A 154 -5.83 -2.36 -1.60
C ILE A 154 -6.37 -1.77 -0.30
N GLU A 155 -6.62 -0.48 -0.29
CA GLU A 155 -7.21 0.20 0.84
C GLU A 155 -8.64 -0.28 1.13
N PHE A 156 -8.91 -0.58 2.42
CA PHE A 156 -10.23 -0.78 3.00
C PHE A 156 -10.32 0.07 4.27
N ASN A 157 -10.44 1.39 4.10
CA ASN A 157 -10.21 2.30 5.21
C ASN A 157 -11.33 2.29 6.25
N HIS A 158 -12.57 2.51 5.86
CA HIS A 158 -13.64 2.69 6.84
C HIS A 158 -14.97 2.02 6.44
N ASP A 159 -15.70 1.61 7.46
CA ASP A 159 -17.13 1.32 7.35
C ASP A 159 -17.89 2.64 7.41
N GLU A 160 -18.80 2.86 6.47
CA GLU A 160 -19.53 4.14 6.35
C GLU A 160 -20.36 4.48 7.58
N ARG A 161 -21.02 3.48 8.18
CA ARG A 161 -21.83 3.69 9.38
C ARG A 161 -20.95 4.00 10.58
N MET A 162 -19.88 3.23 10.79
CA MET A 162 -18.94 3.50 11.87
C MET A 162 -18.36 4.91 11.77
N LEU A 163 -18.03 5.38 10.55
CA LEU A 163 -17.53 6.74 10.36
C LEU A 163 -18.58 7.79 10.70
N ILE A 164 -19.83 7.61 10.26
CA ILE A 164 -20.93 8.54 10.55
C ILE A 164 -21.21 8.59 12.06
N ASP A 165 -21.25 7.44 12.72
CA ASP A 165 -21.61 7.31 14.14
C ASP A 165 -20.43 7.60 15.09
N SER A 166 -19.21 7.77 14.59
CA SER A 166 -18.01 8.03 15.42
C SER A 166 -18.02 9.41 16.05
N ASP A 167 -17.19 9.58 17.10
CA ASP A 167 -16.96 10.87 17.76
C ASP A 167 -16.04 11.81 16.97
N TYR A 168 -15.66 11.47 15.73
CA TYR A 168 -14.84 12.35 14.90
C TYR A 168 -15.55 13.66 14.61
N PRO A 169 -14.85 14.81 14.66
CA PRO A 169 -15.40 16.09 14.24
C PRO A 169 -15.90 16.03 12.80
N TRP A 170 -16.98 16.75 12.51
CA TRP A 170 -17.63 16.71 11.19
C TRP A 170 -16.66 17.00 10.03
N HIS A 171 -15.78 17.98 10.17
CA HIS A 171 -14.78 18.30 9.14
C HIS A 171 -13.83 17.13 8.83
N LEU A 172 -13.48 16.33 9.85
CA LEU A 172 -12.64 15.13 9.65
C LEU A 172 -13.42 14.02 8.93
N LYS A 173 -14.69 13.81 9.27
CA LYS A 173 -15.56 12.87 8.54
C LYS A 173 -15.70 13.26 7.07
N GLN A 174 -15.89 14.57 6.80
CA GLN A 174 -15.95 15.09 5.43
C GLN A 174 -14.62 14.89 4.68
N ARG A 175 -13.47 15.16 5.32
CA ARG A 175 -12.15 14.91 4.73
C ARG A 175 -11.97 13.44 4.36
N ILE A 176 -12.28 12.52 5.29
CA ILE A 176 -12.17 11.07 5.06
C ILE A 176 -13.04 10.63 3.86
N LYS A 177 -14.26 11.12 3.76
CA LYS A 177 -15.22 10.79 2.67
C LYS A 177 -14.97 11.57 1.38
N SER A 178 -14.03 12.49 1.35
CA SER A 178 -13.78 13.31 0.16
C SER A 178 -13.10 12.51 -0.95
N ARG A 179 -13.14 13.07 -2.16
CA ARG A 179 -12.44 12.49 -3.33
C ARG A 179 -10.91 12.41 -3.17
N LEU A 180 -10.35 13.09 -2.16
CA LEU A 180 -8.94 13.07 -1.78
C LEU A 180 -8.72 12.42 -0.41
N GLY A 181 -9.75 11.82 0.18
CA GLY A 181 -9.68 11.11 1.46
C GLY A 181 -9.31 9.65 1.29
N HIS A 182 -10.24 8.77 1.71
CA HIS A 182 -10.02 7.32 1.75
C HIS A 182 -11.24 6.54 1.30
N LEU A 183 -11.04 5.38 0.67
CA LEU A 183 -12.13 4.50 0.27
C LEU A 183 -12.85 3.90 1.49
N SER A 184 -14.18 3.91 1.44
CA SER A 184 -14.99 3.04 2.29
C SER A 184 -14.84 1.57 1.89
N ASN A 185 -15.24 0.65 2.79
CA ASN A 185 -15.26 -0.78 2.47
C ASN A 185 -16.10 -1.08 1.22
N GLY A 186 -17.21 -0.37 1.01
CA GLY A 186 -18.07 -0.52 -0.17
C GLY A 186 -17.39 -0.06 -1.47
N GLU A 187 -16.74 1.11 -1.46
CA GLU A 187 -15.99 1.64 -2.60
C GLU A 187 -14.78 0.77 -2.95
N ALA A 188 -14.05 0.31 -1.93
CA ALA A 188 -12.94 -0.62 -2.08
C ALA A 188 -13.39 -1.96 -2.68
N SER A 189 -14.53 -2.50 -2.22
CA SER A 189 -15.14 -3.71 -2.79
C SER A 189 -15.55 -3.50 -4.25
N SER A 190 -16.05 -2.32 -4.60
CA SER A 190 -16.39 -1.97 -5.99
C SER A 190 -15.15 -1.91 -6.88
N LEU A 191 -14.05 -1.31 -6.38
CA LEU A 191 -12.76 -1.32 -7.07
C LEU A 191 -12.25 -2.75 -7.24
N LEU A 192 -12.29 -3.57 -6.19
CA LEU A 192 -11.90 -4.98 -6.24
C LEU A 192 -12.68 -5.74 -7.32
N CYS A 193 -14.01 -5.59 -7.36
CA CYS A 193 -14.84 -6.23 -8.39
C CYS A 193 -14.44 -5.81 -9.82
N SER A 194 -14.00 -4.58 -10.03
CA SER A 194 -13.63 -4.04 -11.35
C SER A 194 -12.30 -4.57 -11.90
N ILE A 195 -11.49 -5.22 -11.06
CA ILE A 195 -10.16 -5.74 -11.40
C ILE A 195 -10.07 -7.27 -11.34
N LEU A 196 -11.18 -7.96 -11.03
CA LEU A 196 -11.22 -9.42 -10.92
C LEU A 196 -10.89 -10.10 -12.24
N HIS A 197 -10.07 -11.14 -12.17
CA HIS A 197 -9.75 -12.07 -13.26
C HIS A 197 -9.20 -13.38 -12.67
N ASN A 198 -9.02 -14.40 -13.51
CA ASN A 198 -8.71 -15.75 -13.04
C ASN A 198 -7.31 -15.91 -12.41
N ASP A 199 -6.37 -15.06 -12.79
CA ASP A 199 -4.99 -15.14 -12.30
C ASP A 199 -4.75 -14.28 -11.03
N LEU A 200 -5.79 -13.61 -10.50
CA LEU A 200 -5.71 -12.92 -9.22
C LEU A 200 -5.81 -13.95 -8.08
N GLU A 201 -4.71 -14.15 -7.37
CA GLU A 201 -4.60 -15.18 -6.34
C GLU A 201 -4.82 -14.64 -4.93
N SER A 202 -4.42 -13.38 -4.67
CA SER A 202 -4.41 -12.82 -3.33
C SER A 202 -4.78 -11.34 -3.30
N VAL A 203 -5.58 -10.98 -2.30
CA VAL A 203 -5.93 -9.59 -1.98
C VAL A 203 -5.56 -9.32 -0.52
N VAL A 204 -4.84 -8.23 -0.28
CA VAL A 204 -4.51 -7.75 1.07
C VAL A 204 -5.30 -6.50 1.35
N LEU A 205 -6.22 -6.58 2.31
CA LEU A 205 -6.99 -5.44 2.80
C LEU A 205 -6.10 -4.61 3.72
N ALA A 206 -5.79 -3.39 3.33
CA ALA A 206 -4.82 -2.55 4.00
C ALA A 206 -5.41 -1.21 4.45
N HIS A 207 -4.63 -0.46 5.23
CA HIS A 207 -4.94 0.89 5.69
C HIS A 207 -6.27 1.04 6.43
N LEU A 208 -6.61 0.03 7.25
CA LEU A 208 -7.86 0.02 8.02
C LEU A 208 -7.83 1.08 9.13
N SER A 209 -8.87 1.91 9.18
CA SER A 209 -9.09 2.87 10.28
C SER A 209 -9.22 2.14 11.62
N LYS A 210 -8.56 2.69 12.64
CA LYS A 210 -8.60 2.15 14.00
C LYS A 210 -10.00 2.26 14.64
N ILE A 211 -10.69 3.35 14.34
CA ILE A 211 -11.94 3.71 15.01
C ILE A 211 -13.13 3.39 14.11
N ASN A 212 -12.98 3.62 12.80
CA ASN A 212 -14.10 3.58 11.87
C ASN A 212 -14.11 2.30 11.02
N ASN A 213 -13.36 1.27 11.43
CA ASN A 213 -13.39 -0.03 10.77
C ASN A 213 -13.04 -1.15 11.77
N SER A 214 -13.26 -2.38 11.32
CA SER A 214 -12.72 -3.58 11.97
C SER A 214 -12.25 -4.57 10.91
N PRO A 215 -11.26 -5.43 11.25
CA PRO A 215 -10.83 -6.51 10.35
C PRO A 215 -11.99 -7.36 9.84
N GLN A 216 -12.95 -7.66 10.72
CA GLN A 216 -14.13 -8.45 10.38
C GLN A 216 -15.01 -7.77 9.32
N ARG A 217 -15.32 -6.46 9.47
CA ARG A 217 -16.14 -5.72 8.50
C ARG A 217 -15.48 -5.58 7.14
N ALA A 218 -14.18 -5.29 7.14
CA ALA A 218 -13.42 -5.23 5.89
C ALA A 218 -13.42 -6.59 5.18
N TYR A 219 -13.18 -7.68 5.93
CA TYR A 219 -13.21 -9.04 5.39
C TYR A 219 -14.59 -9.42 4.84
N GLU A 220 -15.66 -9.17 5.57
CA GLU A 220 -17.03 -9.47 5.14
C GLU A 220 -17.40 -8.72 3.86
N SER A 221 -17.00 -7.44 3.75
CA SER A 221 -17.23 -6.63 2.55
C SER A 221 -16.50 -7.22 1.34
N ALA A 222 -15.19 -7.50 1.46
CA ALA A 222 -14.40 -8.08 0.39
C ALA A 222 -14.86 -9.49 0.01
N SER A 223 -15.12 -10.35 1.01
CA SER A 223 -15.57 -11.73 0.79
C SER A 223 -16.93 -11.80 0.09
N SER A 224 -17.86 -10.93 0.47
CA SER A 224 -19.16 -10.82 -0.19
C SER A 224 -19.01 -10.36 -1.64
N ALA A 225 -18.16 -9.38 -1.90
CA ALA A 225 -17.88 -8.89 -3.25
C ALA A 225 -17.29 -9.98 -4.16
N LEU A 226 -16.30 -10.72 -3.67
CA LEU A 226 -15.71 -11.85 -4.39
C LEU A 226 -16.72 -12.96 -4.68
N SER A 227 -17.49 -13.36 -3.65
CA SER A 227 -18.47 -14.43 -3.78
C SER A 227 -19.58 -14.08 -4.76
N ASN A 228 -20.10 -12.86 -4.72
CA ASN A 228 -21.14 -12.37 -5.64
C ASN A 228 -20.64 -12.28 -7.09
N SER A 229 -19.34 -12.09 -7.27
CA SER A 229 -18.68 -12.05 -8.59
C SER A 229 -18.21 -13.43 -9.07
N GLY A 230 -18.44 -14.50 -8.30
CA GLY A 230 -18.08 -15.87 -8.65
C GLY A 230 -16.63 -16.28 -8.31
N TYR A 231 -15.86 -15.40 -7.72
CA TYR A 231 -14.45 -15.63 -7.36
C TYR A 231 -14.31 -16.08 -5.90
N ARG A 232 -14.28 -17.39 -5.66
CA ARG A 232 -14.19 -17.97 -4.30
C ARG A 232 -12.81 -18.46 -3.90
N ASN A 233 -11.87 -18.52 -4.84
CA ASN A 233 -10.53 -19.07 -4.62
C ASN A 233 -9.48 -18.00 -4.32
N ILE A 234 -9.83 -16.72 -4.42
CA ILE A 234 -8.92 -15.62 -4.11
C ILE A 234 -8.72 -15.55 -2.59
N LYS A 235 -7.47 -15.59 -2.15
CA LYS A 235 -7.13 -15.48 -0.73
C LYS A 235 -7.30 -14.04 -0.27
N ILE A 236 -8.03 -13.85 0.84
CA ILE A 236 -8.17 -12.54 1.49
C ILE A 236 -7.28 -12.52 2.72
N ASN A 237 -6.32 -11.61 2.75
CA ASN A 237 -5.46 -11.34 3.89
C ASN A 237 -5.78 -9.95 4.43
N ILE A 238 -5.56 -9.72 5.72
CA ILE A 238 -5.74 -8.40 6.33
C ILE A 238 -4.39 -7.92 6.83
N ALA A 239 -3.97 -6.75 6.36
CA ALA A 239 -2.76 -6.10 6.84
C ALA A 239 -2.95 -5.60 8.28
N PRO A 240 -2.24 -6.16 9.27
CA PRO A 240 -2.41 -5.76 10.66
C PRO A 240 -1.72 -4.43 10.93
N ARG A 241 -2.26 -3.66 11.87
CA ARG A 241 -1.74 -2.32 12.21
C ARG A 241 -0.37 -2.39 12.89
N ASP A 242 -0.27 -3.14 13.95
CA ASP A 242 0.89 -3.11 14.86
C ASP A 242 1.71 -4.41 14.84
N LYS A 243 1.18 -5.47 14.25
CA LYS A 243 1.82 -6.76 14.11
C LYS A 243 2.40 -6.91 12.70
N ILE A 244 3.18 -7.92 12.49
CA ILE A 244 3.54 -8.41 11.17
C ILE A 244 2.35 -9.18 10.59
N GLY A 245 2.07 -8.98 9.33
CA GLY A 245 1.09 -9.74 8.57
C GLY A 245 1.62 -11.12 8.15
N ASP A 246 0.75 -11.90 7.55
CA ASP A 246 1.14 -13.17 6.97
C ASP A 246 2.12 -12.97 5.81
N ILE A 247 3.01 -13.94 5.62
CA ILE A 247 3.86 -14.00 4.42
C ILE A 247 3.01 -14.57 3.28
N ILE A 248 2.95 -13.84 2.19
CA ILE A 248 2.24 -14.22 0.98
C ILE A 248 3.28 -14.58 -0.08
N GLU A 249 3.20 -15.77 -0.63
CA GLU A 249 4.04 -16.25 -1.73
C GLU A 249 3.21 -16.29 -3.02
N LEU A 250 3.80 -15.75 -4.12
CA LEU A 250 3.22 -15.64 -5.46
C LEU A 250 4.13 -16.34 -6.47
#